data_93382702d872d336c0a1ec91ce7cade7
#
_entry.id   93382702d872d336c0a1ec91ce7cade7
#
_cell.length_a   1.000
_cell.length_b   1.000
_cell.length_c   1.000
_cell.angle_alpha   90.00
_cell.angle_beta   90.00
_cell.angle_gamma   90.00
#
_symmetry.space_group_name_H-M   'P 1'
#
loop_
_entity.id
_entity.type
_entity.pdbx_description
1 polymer ?
#
loop_
_entity_poly.entity_id
_entity_poly.type
_entity_poly.pdbx_seq_one_letter_code
_entity_poly.pdbx_strand_id
1 'polypeptide(L)'
;MTVPAAPSSNRLPVAVDAMGGDRAPAEIVAGAVRARDELGVSIVLVGRPDVLGTDHGLEVIAASEVIAMDADPAKSVRTMKDSSLVRAAEAVRDGKACAMVSAGNTGATMASALLRMKRLPGVGRPAIATPIPCPGAEVPTVLLDAGANAECTPEWLVQFAQM
;
A
#
# COMPACT_ATOMS: atom_id res chain seq x y z
N MET A 1 -3.99 15.58 -19.15
CA MET A 1 -4.84 14.47 -19.63
C MET A 1 -5.76 14.08 -18.50
N THR A 2 -7.04 14.43 -18.62
CA THR A 2 -8.08 14.03 -17.67
C THR A 2 -8.52 12.61 -18.03
N VAL A 3 -8.21 11.65 -17.18
CA VAL A 3 -8.75 10.29 -17.30
C VAL A 3 -10.24 10.37 -16.96
N PRO A 4 -11.16 10.01 -17.87
CA PRO A 4 -12.59 10.04 -17.54
C PRO A 4 -12.88 9.01 -16.46
N ALA A 5 -13.45 9.47 -15.35
CA ALA A 5 -13.95 8.60 -14.29
C ALA A 5 -15.10 7.76 -14.83
N ALA A 6 -14.88 6.46 -15.01
CA ALA A 6 -15.95 5.52 -15.27
C ALA A 6 -16.78 5.33 -13.98
N PRO A 7 -18.12 5.29 -14.02
CA PRO A 7 -18.95 5.09 -12.84
C PRO A 7 -18.69 3.70 -12.24
N SER A 8 -18.24 3.67 -10.97
CA SER A 8 -17.77 2.48 -10.28
C SER A 8 -18.86 1.86 -9.40
N SER A 9 -19.86 1.21 -9.98
CA SER A 9 -20.86 0.49 -9.16
C SER A 9 -20.50 -0.97 -8.81
N ASN A 10 -19.27 -1.43 -9.13
CA ASN A 10 -18.85 -2.82 -8.80
C ASN A 10 -17.32 -3.00 -8.69
N ARG A 11 -16.56 -1.98 -8.29
CA ARG A 11 -15.11 -2.11 -8.08
C ARG A 11 -14.83 -2.25 -6.59
N LEU A 12 -14.00 -3.24 -6.24
CA LEU A 12 -13.49 -3.39 -4.88
C LEU A 12 -12.74 -2.11 -4.46
N PRO A 13 -12.85 -1.69 -3.19
CA PRO A 13 -12.17 -0.50 -2.70
C PRO A 13 -10.65 -0.68 -2.64
N VAL A 14 -9.94 0.44 -2.57
CA VAL A 14 -8.53 0.49 -2.16
C VAL A 14 -8.48 0.54 -0.64
N ALA A 15 -7.74 -0.38 -0.01
CA ALA A 15 -7.50 -0.37 1.43
C ALA A 15 -6.38 0.62 1.77
N VAL A 16 -6.70 1.67 2.52
CA VAL A 16 -5.75 2.70 2.94
C VAL A 16 -5.38 2.48 4.40
N ASP A 17 -4.10 2.18 4.67
CA ASP A 17 -3.54 2.17 6.01
C ASP A 17 -3.58 3.59 6.60
N ALA A 18 -4.61 3.86 7.39
CA ALA A 18 -4.86 5.20 7.93
C ALA A 18 -3.93 5.58 9.09
N MET A 19 -3.18 4.62 9.63
CA MET A 19 -2.29 4.82 10.78
C MET A 19 -0.82 4.93 10.38
N GLY A 20 -0.48 4.71 9.11
CA GLY A 20 0.88 4.76 8.61
C GLY A 20 1.27 6.14 8.10
N GLY A 21 2.44 6.64 8.52
CA GLY A 21 3.01 7.91 8.09
C GLY A 21 3.17 8.93 9.21
N ASP A 22 4.05 9.92 8.98
CA ASP A 22 4.47 10.90 10.00
C ASP A 22 3.32 11.81 10.48
N ARG A 23 2.30 11.99 9.67
CA ARG A 23 1.13 12.83 9.95
C ARG A 23 -0.18 12.04 9.99
N ALA A 24 -0.08 10.73 10.18
CA ALA A 24 -1.25 9.89 10.36
C ALA A 24 -1.93 10.19 11.72
N PRO A 25 -3.26 10.04 11.81
CA PRO A 25 -4.16 9.66 10.74
C PRO A 25 -4.69 10.85 9.90
N ALA A 26 -4.56 12.09 10.37
CA ALA A 26 -5.30 13.26 9.85
C ALA A 26 -5.06 13.48 8.34
N GLU A 27 -3.79 13.56 7.91
CA GLU A 27 -3.43 13.80 6.51
C GLU A 27 -3.81 12.61 5.62
N ILE A 28 -3.71 11.38 6.15
CA ILE A 28 -4.07 10.17 5.41
C ILE A 28 -5.58 10.12 5.15
N VAL A 29 -6.38 10.40 6.18
CA VAL A 29 -7.85 10.45 6.06
C VAL A 29 -8.27 11.57 5.10
N ALA A 30 -7.68 12.77 5.24
CA ALA A 30 -7.96 13.88 4.32
C ALA A 30 -7.62 13.54 2.86
N GLY A 31 -6.47 12.90 2.63
CA GLY A 31 -6.07 12.41 1.30
C GLY A 31 -7.01 11.36 0.74
N ALA A 32 -7.48 10.43 1.57
CA ALA A 32 -8.45 9.40 1.20
C ALA A 32 -9.81 10.01 0.80
N VAL A 33 -10.32 10.98 1.59
CA VAL A 33 -11.55 11.71 1.28
C VAL A 33 -11.41 12.45 -0.06
N ARG A 34 -10.29 13.16 -0.27
CA ARG A 34 -10.03 13.83 -1.55
C ARG A 34 -9.97 12.86 -2.73
N ALA A 35 -9.33 11.72 -2.58
CA ALA A 35 -9.25 10.72 -3.66
C ALA A 35 -10.64 10.16 -3.99
N ARG A 36 -11.51 9.94 -2.99
CA ARG A 36 -12.91 9.59 -3.23
C ARG A 36 -13.64 10.68 -4.00
N ASP A 37 -13.54 11.92 -3.55
CA ASP A 37 -14.35 13.03 -4.06
C ASP A 37 -13.86 13.55 -5.42
N GLU A 38 -12.56 13.64 -5.63
CA GLU A 38 -11.96 14.19 -6.85
C GLU A 38 -11.75 13.13 -7.95
N LEU A 39 -11.45 11.87 -7.56
CA LEU A 39 -11.10 10.81 -8.50
C LEU A 39 -12.15 9.70 -8.60
N GLY A 40 -13.18 9.73 -7.75
CA GLY A 40 -14.22 8.69 -7.72
C GLY A 40 -13.69 7.30 -7.32
N VAL A 41 -12.60 7.24 -6.56
CA VAL A 41 -12.01 5.98 -6.10
C VAL A 41 -12.78 5.46 -4.90
N SER A 42 -13.21 4.19 -4.94
CA SER A 42 -13.76 3.52 -3.77
C SER A 42 -12.65 3.23 -2.76
N ILE A 43 -12.84 3.64 -1.51
CA ILE A 43 -11.81 3.54 -0.46
C ILE A 43 -12.41 2.94 0.80
N VAL A 44 -11.62 2.08 1.46
CA VAL A 44 -11.84 1.63 2.82
C VAL A 44 -10.62 2.00 3.67
N LEU A 45 -10.84 2.65 4.80
CA LEU A 45 -9.76 2.95 5.75
C LEU A 45 -9.46 1.72 6.61
N VAL A 46 -8.21 1.54 6.96
CA VAL A 46 -7.78 0.48 7.88
C VAL A 46 -7.07 1.12 9.05
N GLY A 47 -7.58 0.94 10.26
CA GLY A 47 -6.99 1.58 11.43
C GLY A 47 -7.85 1.49 12.68
N ARG A 48 -7.50 2.30 13.68
CA ARG A 48 -8.18 2.35 14.97
C ARG A 48 -9.46 3.18 14.88
N PRO A 49 -10.65 2.59 15.03
CA PRO A 49 -11.92 3.32 14.91
C PRO A 49 -12.07 4.46 15.92
N ASP A 50 -11.53 4.30 17.13
CA ASP A 50 -11.55 5.31 18.19
C ASP A 50 -10.73 6.57 17.86
N VAL A 51 -9.75 6.44 16.97
CA VAL A 51 -8.89 7.54 16.53
C VAL A 51 -9.38 8.15 15.23
N LEU A 52 -9.92 7.32 14.32
CA LEU A 52 -10.38 7.77 13.00
C LEU A 52 -11.70 8.54 13.06
N GLY A 53 -12.59 8.18 13.99
CA GLY A 53 -13.95 8.73 14.04
C GLY A 53 -14.81 8.26 12.87
N THR A 54 -15.93 8.97 12.63
CA THR A 54 -16.92 8.62 11.59
C THR A 54 -17.20 9.74 10.59
N ASP A 55 -16.70 10.94 10.84
CA ASP A 55 -17.09 12.16 10.11
C ASP A 55 -16.59 12.21 8.66
N HIS A 56 -15.63 11.33 8.30
CA HIS A 56 -15.08 11.22 6.95
C HIS A 56 -15.99 10.48 5.96
N GLY A 57 -17.01 9.75 6.43
CA GLY A 57 -17.97 9.04 5.57
C GLY A 57 -17.38 7.89 4.74
N LEU A 58 -16.27 7.29 5.21
CA LEU A 58 -15.64 6.10 4.62
C LEU A 58 -15.83 4.90 5.54
N GLU A 59 -15.92 3.71 4.96
CA GLU A 59 -15.89 2.47 5.74
C GLU A 59 -14.54 2.27 6.43
N VAL A 60 -14.54 1.63 7.60
CA VAL A 60 -13.35 1.35 8.39
C VAL A 60 -13.24 -0.15 8.67
N ILE A 61 -12.11 -0.73 8.29
CA ILE A 61 -11.66 -2.04 8.77
C ILE A 61 -10.89 -1.79 10.06
N ALA A 62 -11.39 -2.29 11.17
CA ALA A 62 -10.77 -2.10 12.48
C ALA A 62 -9.41 -2.82 12.57
N ALA A 63 -8.44 -2.11 13.15
CA ALA A 63 -7.13 -2.62 13.51
C ALA A 63 -6.72 -1.95 14.84
N SER A 64 -6.13 -2.71 15.77
CA SER A 64 -5.80 -2.21 17.11
C SER A 64 -4.34 -1.78 17.26
N GLU A 65 -3.46 -2.23 16.35
CA GLU A 65 -2.01 -2.03 16.43
C GLU A 65 -1.50 -1.15 15.29
N VAL A 66 -0.37 -0.47 15.52
CA VAL A 66 0.31 0.38 14.53
C VAL A 66 1.79 0.02 14.50
N ILE A 67 2.33 -0.26 13.31
CA ILE A 67 3.76 -0.49 13.12
C ILE A 67 4.44 0.87 12.97
N ALA A 68 5.36 1.18 13.89
CA ALA A 68 6.11 2.43 13.86
C ALA A 68 7.09 2.51 12.67
N MET A 69 7.45 3.74 12.26
CA MET A 69 8.33 3.97 11.11
C MET A 69 9.74 3.40 11.30
N ASP A 70 10.23 3.35 12.53
CA ASP A 70 11.55 2.84 12.93
C ASP A 70 11.54 1.37 13.38
N ALA A 71 10.37 0.71 13.36
CA ALA A 71 10.26 -0.67 13.78
C ALA A 71 10.93 -1.65 12.79
N ASP A 72 11.46 -2.77 13.32
CA ASP A 72 11.94 -3.87 12.48
C ASP A 72 10.79 -4.45 11.63
N PRO A 73 10.89 -4.37 10.29
CA PRO A 73 9.77 -4.73 9.41
C PRO A 73 9.34 -6.20 9.54
N ALA A 74 10.31 -7.11 9.51
CA ALA A 74 10.03 -8.54 9.46
C ALA A 74 9.48 -9.06 10.80
N LYS A 75 10.02 -8.56 11.91
CA LYS A 75 9.57 -8.88 13.26
C LYS A 75 8.16 -8.32 13.49
N SER A 76 7.96 -7.04 13.19
CA SER A 76 6.68 -6.36 13.45
C SER A 76 5.52 -7.01 12.70
N VAL A 77 5.66 -7.30 11.42
CA VAL A 77 4.61 -7.96 10.62
C VAL A 77 4.26 -9.37 11.14
N ARG A 78 5.21 -10.07 11.77
CA ARG A 78 4.96 -11.39 12.34
C ARG A 78 4.30 -11.35 13.72
N THR A 79 4.61 -10.34 14.53
CA THR A 79 4.13 -10.21 15.90
C THR A 79 2.87 -9.37 16.01
N MET A 80 2.78 -8.26 15.29
CA MET A 80 1.66 -7.31 15.30
C MET A 80 0.64 -7.67 14.22
N LYS A 81 -0.08 -8.76 14.44
CA LYS A 81 -1.00 -9.33 13.44
C LYS A 81 -2.25 -8.49 13.23
N ASP A 82 -2.62 -7.68 14.19
CA ASP A 82 -3.77 -6.78 14.12
C ASP A 82 -3.35 -5.32 13.80
N SER A 83 -2.15 -5.13 13.22
CA SER A 83 -1.75 -3.82 12.76
C SER A 83 -2.50 -3.40 11.50
N SER A 84 -2.73 -2.08 11.37
CA SER A 84 -3.44 -1.50 10.23
C SER A 84 -2.82 -1.93 8.89
N LEU A 85 -1.51 -1.98 8.82
CA LEU A 85 -0.76 -2.41 7.63
C LEU A 85 -0.98 -3.89 7.29
N VAL A 86 -0.96 -4.78 8.29
CA VAL A 86 -1.21 -6.22 8.10
C VAL A 86 -2.67 -6.44 7.69
N ARG A 87 -3.62 -5.77 8.35
CA ARG A 87 -5.05 -5.86 8.03
C ARG A 87 -5.37 -5.33 6.63
N ALA A 88 -4.68 -4.28 6.17
CA ALA A 88 -4.80 -3.79 4.79
C ALA A 88 -4.34 -4.85 3.76
N ALA A 89 -3.20 -5.49 4.00
CA ALA A 89 -2.73 -6.58 3.14
C ALA A 89 -3.67 -7.80 3.15
N GLU A 90 -4.25 -8.13 4.31
CA GLU A 90 -5.25 -9.19 4.43
C GLU A 90 -6.56 -8.85 3.70
N ALA A 91 -6.98 -7.59 3.70
CA ALA A 91 -8.17 -7.16 2.95
C ALA A 91 -7.99 -7.41 1.44
N VAL A 92 -6.80 -7.19 0.90
CA VAL A 92 -6.48 -7.52 -0.51
C VAL A 92 -6.44 -9.04 -0.73
N ARG A 93 -5.76 -9.80 0.13
CA ARG A 93 -5.71 -11.27 0.05
C ARG A 93 -7.10 -11.89 0.04
N ASP A 94 -8.01 -11.37 0.87
CA ASP A 94 -9.35 -11.92 1.08
C ASP A 94 -10.38 -11.40 0.06
N GLY A 95 -9.94 -10.63 -0.96
CA GLY A 95 -10.80 -10.09 -1.99
C GLY A 95 -11.78 -9.01 -1.50
N LYS A 96 -11.49 -8.38 -0.35
CA LYS A 96 -12.27 -7.25 0.20
C LYS A 96 -11.79 -5.90 -0.34
N ALA A 97 -10.55 -5.85 -0.86
CA ALA A 97 -9.96 -4.70 -1.52
C ALA A 97 -9.20 -5.12 -2.77
N CYS A 98 -9.08 -4.24 -3.76
CA CYS A 98 -8.31 -4.50 -4.99
C CYS A 98 -6.83 -4.15 -4.87
N ALA A 99 -6.50 -3.24 -3.94
CA ALA A 99 -5.13 -2.79 -3.68
C ALA A 99 -5.03 -2.29 -2.23
N MET A 100 -3.79 -2.11 -1.76
CA MET A 100 -3.50 -1.41 -0.50
C MET A 100 -2.57 -0.22 -0.74
N VAL A 101 -2.73 0.82 0.07
CA VAL A 101 -1.86 2.00 0.10
C VAL A 101 -1.44 2.27 1.54
N SER A 102 -0.17 2.54 1.77
CA SER A 102 0.37 2.96 3.07
C SER A 102 1.46 4.00 2.88
N ALA A 103 1.45 5.03 3.72
CA ALA A 103 2.54 5.99 3.87
C ALA A 103 3.45 5.65 5.07
N GLY A 104 3.28 4.47 5.64
CA GLY A 104 4.03 3.97 6.79
C GLY A 104 5.37 3.34 6.41
N ASN A 105 5.87 2.49 7.30
CA ASN A 105 7.15 1.80 7.15
C ASN A 105 7.19 0.96 5.85
N THR A 106 8.04 1.36 4.90
CA THR A 106 8.14 0.75 3.56
C THR A 106 8.53 -0.74 3.63
N GLY A 107 9.47 -1.09 4.50
CA GLY A 107 9.88 -2.48 4.69
C GLY A 107 8.75 -3.34 5.25
N ALA A 108 7.97 -2.80 6.19
CA ALA A 108 6.81 -3.49 6.75
C ALA A 108 5.67 -3.60 5.71
N THR A 109 5.49 -2.60 4.83
CA THR A 109 4.53 -2.67 3.72
C THR A 109 4.88 -3.83 2.78
N MET A 110 6.13 -3.90 2.34
CA MET A 110 6.62 -4.99 1.50
C MET A 110 6.53 -6.35 2.20
N ALA A 111 6.93 -6.43 3.47
CA ALA A 111 6.86 -7.66 4.25
C ALA A 111 5.40 -8.12 4.46
N SER A 112 4.47 -7.22 4.70
CA SER A 112 3.04 -7.53 4.82
C SER A 112 2.49 -8.07 3.51
N ALA A 113 2.77 -7.41 2.38
CA ALA A 113 2.40 -7.89 1.06
C ALA A 113 2.96 -9.29 0.78
N LEU A 114 4.26 -9.50 1.01
CA LEU A 114 4.92 -10.77 0.79
C LEU A 114 4.33 -11.91 1.65
N LEU A 115 4.09 -11.65 2.93
CA LEU A 115 3.63 -12.70 3.87
C LEU A 115 2.13 -12.96 3.76
N ARG A 116 1.31 -11.98 3.40
CA ARG A 116 -0.15 -12.11 3.32
C ARG A 116 -0.66 -12.39 1.92
N MET A 117 -0.23 -11.61 0.92
CA MET A 117 -0.66 -11.78 -0.48
C MET A 117 0.18 -12.79 -1.25
N LYS A 118 1.40 -13.09 -0.75
CA LYS A 118 2.39 -13.98 -1.39
C LYS A 118 3.03 -13.35 -2.64
N ARG A 119 3.98 -14.08 -3.25
CA ARG A 119 4.64 -13.69 -4.49
C ARG A 119 3.83 -14.14 -5.71
N LEU A 120 3.95 -13.42 -6.79
CA LEU A 120 3.47 -13.88 -8.07
C LEU A 120 4.22 -15.17 -8.48
N PRO A 121 3.55 -16.11 -9.17
CA PRO A 121 4.23 -17.31 -9.67
C PRO A 121 5.44 -16.95 -10.55
N GLY A 122 6.57 -17.60 -10.31
CA GLY A 122 7.82 -17.37 -11.04
C GLY A 122 8.69 -16.24 -10.52
N VAL A 123 8.17 -15.37 -9.64
CA VAL A 123 8.96 -14.28 -9.04
C VAL A 123 9.77 -14.79 -7.85
N GLY A 124 11.08 -14.73 -7.95
CA GLY A 124 12.02 -15.17 -6.90
C GLY A 124 12.10 -14.22 -5.71
N ARG A 125 12.09 -12.91 -5.98
CA ARG A 125 12.15 -11.85 -4.96
C ARG A 125 11.17 -10.72 -5.27
N PRO A 126 10.52 -10.12 -4.26
CA PRO A 126 9.77 -8.89 -4.45
C PRO A 126 10.75 -7.73 -4.72
N ALA A 127 10.28 -6.72 -5.43
CA ALA A 127 11.03 -5.51 -5.74
C ALA A 127 10.14 -4.28 -5.58
N ILE A 128 10.76 -3.13 -5.34
CA ILE A 128 10.08 -1.83 -5.29
C ILE A 128 10.29 -1.11 -6.62
N ALA A 129 9.19 -0.82 -7.32
CA ALA A 129 9.22 -0.02 -8.54
C ALA A 129 8.98 1.45 -8.22
N THR A 130 9.84 2.33 -8.74
CA THR A 130 9.70 3.77 -8.57
C THR A 130 9.78 4.47 -9.94
N PRO A 131 8.74 5.23 -10.35
CA PRO A 131 8.81 6.03 -11.55
C PRO A 131 9.68 7.25 -11.33
N ILE A 132 10.71 7.45 -12.17
CA ILE A 132 11.62 8.58 -12.14
C ILE A 132 11.30 9.48 -13.34
N PRO A 133 10.93 10.76 -13.14
CA PRO A 133 10.71 11.70 -14.23
C PRO A 133 11.99 11.89 -15.04
N CYS A 134 11.88 11.81 -16.37
CA CYS A 134 13.00 12.06 -17.28
C CYS A 134 12.78 13.39 -18.00
N PRO A 135 13.71 14.36 -17.92
CA PRO A 135 13.62 15.62 -18.65
C PRO A 135 13.46 15.37 -20.17
N GLY A 136 12.44 15.97 -20.76
CA GLY A 136 12.16 15.85 -22.20
C GLY A 136 11.47 14.56 -22.64
N ALA A 137 11.12 13.65 -21.73
CA ALA A 137 10.35 12.45 -22.03
C ALA A 137 8.92 12.57 -21.48
N GLU A 138 7.94 12.06 -22.24
CA GLU A 138 6.53 12.01 -21.80
C GLU A 138 6.27 10.86 -20.82
N VAL A 139 7.13 9.85 -20.81
CA VAL A 139 6.99 8.64 -20.01
C VAL A 139 8.15 8.58 -19.00
N PRO A 140 7.88 8.35 -17.72
CA PRO A 140 8.94 8.20 -16.72
C PRO A 140 9.73 6.90 -16.95
N THR A 141 11.00 6.91 -16.52
CA THR A 141 11.78 5.67 -16.38
C THR A 141 11.38 4.97 -15.09
N VAL A 142 11.14 3.66 -15.15
CA VAL A 142 10.87 2.85 -13.96
C VAL A 142 12.17 2.27 -13.45
N LEU A 143 12.57 2.69 -12.23
CA LEU A 143 13.66 2.05 -11.48
C LEU A 143 13.10 0.82 -10.75
N LEU A 144 13.68 -0.34 -10.98
CA LEU A 144 13.38 -1.60 -10.32
C LEU A 144 14.70 -2.36 -10.07
N ASP A 145 15.14 -2.66 -8.88
CA ASP A 145 14.55 -2.49 -7.58
C ASP A 145 15.01 -1.17 -6.92
N ALA A 146 14.10 -0.46 -6.28
CA ALA A 146 14.42 0.81 -5.59
C ALA A 146 14.70 0.59 -4.08
N GLY A 147 15.57 -0.36 -3.74
CA GLY A 147 16.10 -0.56 -2.39
C GLY A 147 15.37 -1.59 -1.52
N ALA A 148 14.54 -2.46 -2.09
CA ALA A 148 13.96 -3.59 -1.35
C ALA A 148 14.99 -4.69 -1.06
N ASN A 149 16.01 -4.82 -1.89
CA ASN A 149 17.05 -5.82 -1.76
C ASN A 149 18.43 -5.15 -1.70
N ALA A 150 19.20 -5.38 -0.62
CA ALA A 150 20.55 -4.84 -0.46
C ALA A 150 21.57 -5.52 -1.40
N GLU A 151 21.36 -6.81 -1.66
CA GLU A 151 22.19 -7.61 -2.56
C GLU A 151 21.28 -8.35 -3.55
N CYS A 152 21.68 -8.37 -4.82
CA CYS A 152 20.92 -9.03 -5.89
C CYS A 152 21.80 -10.04 -6.62
N THR A 153 21.24 -11.22 -6.90
CA THR A 153 21.89 -12.18 -7.80
C THR A 153 21.62 -11.79 -9.27
N PRO A 154 22.47 -12.24 -10.23
CA PRO A 154 22.20 -11.98 -11.65
C PRO A 154 20.81 -12.42 -12.10
N GLU A 155 20.32 -13.55 -11.60
CA GLU A 155 19.00 -14.09 -11.93
C GLU A 155 17.88 -13.17 -11.45
N TRP A 156 18.03 -12.53 -10.28
CA TRP A 156 17.03 -11.56 -9.79
C TRP A 156 17.03 -10.28 -10.61
N LEU A 157 18.20 -9.80 -11.05
CA LEU A 157 18.29 -8.63 -11.93
C LEU A 157 17.59 -8.87 -13.27
N VAL A 158 17.72 -10.07 -13.83
CA VAL A 158 16.98 -10.48 -15.03
C VAL A 158 15.47 -10.47 -14.76
N GLN A 159 15.02 -11.01 -13.62
CA GLN A 159 13.60 -11.00 -13.27
C GLN A 159 13.07 -9.57 -13.06
N PHE A 160 13.84 -8.68 -12.42
CA PHE A 160 13.45 -7.27 -12.25
C PHE A 160 13.29 -6.56 -13.59
N ALA A 161 14.14 -6.88 -14.58
CA ALA A 161 14.02 -6.33 -15.94
C ALA A 161 12.78 -6.88 -16.71
N GLN A 162 12.28 -8.04 -16.32
CA GLN A 162 11.06 -8.63 -16.90
C GLN A 162 9.77 -8.13 -16.27
N MET A 163 9.84 -7.66 -15.01
CA MET A 163 8.69 -7.10 -14.27
C MET A 163 8.38 -5.68 -14.69
#